data_a10465cbb9b69ae74ec49403356871b5
#
_entry.id   a10465cbb9b69ae74ec49403356871b5
#
_cell.length_a   1.000
_cell.length_b   1.000
_cell.length_c   1.000
_cell.angle_alpha   90.00
_cell.angle_beta   90.00
_cell.angle_gamma   90.00
#
_symmetry.space_group_name_H-M   'P 1'
#
loop_
_entity.id
_entity.type
_entity.pdbx_description
1 polymer ?
#
loop_
_entity_poly.entity_id
_entity_poly.type
_entity_poly.pdbx_seq_one_letter_code
_entity_poly.pdbx_strand_id
1 'polypeptide(L)'
;MRSTSVTTGNHDSDNAALFFQYDQRFFDRLSVSAGMRAEYYRVDDFLREADTKIFGAKVPVKPIFRAGLNYQLADYSFIRASFGQGYRYPSLTEKYARKDIGGVGVFPNNEVKAEKGVNAELGFKQGYKFGNLMGFFDVAGFYTQYTDMIEFRFGFFDPNSYAYANSTQ
;
A
#
# COMPACT_ATOMS: atom_id res chain seq x y z
N MET A 1 -4.87 8.17 -37.82
CA MET A 1 -4.88 6.92 -37.06
C MET A 1 -5.91 7.02 -35.94
N ARG A 2 -6.99 6.23 -35.97
CA ARG A 2 -7.97 6.18 -34.89
C ARG A 2 -7.47 5.23 -33.82
N SER A 3 -7.12 5.75 -32.67
CA SER A 3 -6.86 4.95 -31.47
C SER A 3 -8.21 4.49 -30.88
N THR A 4 -8.56 3.25 -31.07
CA THR A 4 -9.73 2.65 -30.42
C THR A 4 -9.27 2.03 -29.11
N SER A 5 -9.56 2.72 -28.00
CA SER A 5 -9.51 2.08 -26.68
C SER A 5 -10.84 1.34 -26.48
N VAL A 6 -10.81 0.02 -26.50
CA VAL A 6 -12.00 -0.80 -26.22
C VAL A 6 -11.80 -1.41 -24.84
N THR A 7 -12.53 -0.88 -23.86
CA THR A 7 -12.90 -1.67 -22.68
C THR A 7 -13.99 -2.63 -23.13
N THR A 8 -13.78 -3.92 -23.03
CA THR A 8 -14.78 -4.93 -23.36
C THR A 8 -15.83 -5.00 -22.25
N GLY A 9 -16.93 -4.26 -22.40
CA GLY A 9 -18.09 -4.31 -21.50
C GLY A 9 -18.15 -3.19 -20.46
N ASN A 10 -19.25 -3.15 -19.72
CA ASN A 10 -19.40 -2.34 -18.51
C ASN A 10 -18.79 -3.12 -17.33
N HIS A 11 -17.93 -2.47 -16.59
CA HIS A 11 -17.29 -3.02 -15.41
C HIS A 11 -17.61 -2.16 -14.19
N ASP A 12 -18.08 -2.78 -13.14
CA ASP A 12 -18.42 -2.13 -11.88
C ASP A 12 -17.39 -2.49 -10.80
N SER A 13 -17.10 -1.54 -9.93
CA SER A 13 -16.26 -1.78 -8.76
C SER A 13 -16.86 -1.15 -7.52
N ASP A 14 -16.91 -1.93 -6.45
CA ASP A 14 -17.35 -1.49 -5.14
C ASP A 14 -16.17 -1.48 -4.17
N ASN A 15 -16.06 -0.42 -3.41
CA ASN A 15 -15.04 -0.29 -2.37
C ASN A 15 -15.70 0.22 -1.08
N ALA A 16 -15.43 -0.45 0.02
CA ALA A 16 -15.85 -0.05 1.36
C ALA A 16 -14.72 -0.30 2.36
N ALA A 17 -14.62 0.54 3.37
CA ALA A 17 -13.63 0.35 4.41
C ALA A 17 -14.17 0.74 5.79
N LEU A 18 -13.76 -0.03 6.79
CA LEU A 18 -13.94 0.28 8.19
C LEU A 18 -12.56 0.47 8.82
N PHE A 19 -12.40 1.48 9.65
CA PHE A 19 -11.16 1.70 10.38
C PHE A 19 -11.40 1.90 11.86
N PHE A 20 -10.39 1.50 12.64
CA PHE A 20 -10.29 1.75 14.06
C PHE A 20 -8.91 2.32 14.37
N GLN A 21 -8.85 3.33 15.24
CA GLN A 21 -7.61 3.92 15.71
C GLN A 21 -7.68 4.11 17.22
N TYR A 22 -6.58 3.82 17.87
CA TYR A 22 -6.37 4.03 19.30
C TYR A 22 -5.07 4.79 19.52
N ASP A 23 -5.15 5.89 20.25
CA ASP A 23 -4.03 6.74 20.63
C ASP A 23 -4.02 6.89 22.14
N GLN A 24 -2.88 6.57 22.76
CA GLN A 24 -2.73 6.64 24.20
C GLN A 24 -1.37 7.20 24.59
N ARG A 25 -1.38 8.03 25.62
CA ARG A 25 -0.16 8.53 26.27
C ARG A 25 -0.01 7.90 27.62
N PHE A 26 1.20 7.39 27.90
CA PHE A 26 1.58 6.73 29.15
C PHE A 26 2.70 7.52 29.81
N PHE A 27 2.60 7.70 31.13
CA PHE A 27 3.63 8.30 31.98
C PHE A 27 4.16 9.64 31.45
N ASP A 28 3.33 10.41 30.76
CA ASP A 28 3.67 11.68 30.11
C ASP A 28 4.85 11.67 29.13
N ARG A 29 5.47 10.51 28.90
CA ARG A 29 6.67 10.35 28.07
C ARG A 29 6.50 9.40 26.90
N LEU A 30 5.56 8.48 26.95
CA LEU A 30 5.35 7.49 25.91
C LEU A 30 3.99 7.72 25.23
N SER A 31 4.01 8.04 23.95
CA SER A 31 2.81 8.08 23.12
C SER A 31 2.80 6.86 22.20
N VAL A 32 1.72 6.13 22.21
CA VAL A 32 1.50 4.95 21.36
C VAL A 32 0.25 5.18 20.53
N SER A 33 0.35 4.89 19.24
CA SER A 33 -0.78 4.85 18.32
C SER A 33 -0.87 3.48 17.68
N ALA A 34 -2.08 2.96 17.55
CA ALA A 34 -2.35 1.71 16.85
C ALA A 34 -3.61 1.87 16.01
N GLY A 35 -3.57 1.42 14.78
CA GLY A 35 -4.69 1.50 13.86
C GLY A 35 -4.86 0.23 13.06
N MET A 36 -6.10 -0.09 12.76
CA MET A 36 -6.48 -1.16 11.86
C MET A 36 -7.52 -0.62 10.87
N ARG A 37 -7.36 -0.97 9.62
CA ARG A 37 -8.33 -0.72 8.57
C ARG A 37 -8.69 -2.03 7.90
N ALA A 38 -9.95 -2.31 7.76
CA ALA A 38 -10.48 -3.46 7.05
C ALA A 38 -11.10 -2.95 5.74
N GLU A 39 -10.55 -3.40 4.61
CA GLU A 39 -11.02 -2.99 3.28
C GLU A 39 -11.73 -4.14 2.58
N TYR A 40 -12.90 -3.82 2.04
CA TYR A 40 -13.65 -4.63 1.11
C TYR A 40 -13.50 -4.05 -0.28
N TYR A 41 -13.15 -4.88 -1.26
CA TYR A 41 -13.04 -4.50 -2.66
C TYR A 41 -13.65 -5.58 -3.55
N ARG A 42 -14.53 -5.19 -4.44
CA ARG A 42 -15.16 -6.04 -5.43
C ARG A 42 -15.02 -5.41 -6.81
N VAL A 43 -14.71 -6.24 -7.81
CA VAL A 43 -14.76 -5.87 -9.22
C VAL A 43 -15.67 -6.87 -9.91
N ASP A 44 -16.70 -6.40 -10.58
CA ASP A 44 -17.77 -7.20 -11.19
C ASP A 44 -18.34 -8.23 -10.20
N ASP A 45 -18.66 -9.44 -10.65
CA ASP A 45 -19.15 -10.53 -9.80
C ASP A 45 -18.02 -11.31 -9.10
N PHE A 46 -16.77 -10.89 -9.30
CA PHE A 46 -15.61 -11.56 -8.71
C PHE A 46 -15.11 -10.82 -7.47
N LEU A 47 -15.35 -11.41 -6.31
CA LEU A 47 -14.61 -11.09 -5.08
C LEU A 47 -13.16 -11.53 -5.26
N ARG A 48 -12.28 -10.61 -5.64
CA ARG A 48 -10.88 -10.95 -5.78
C ARG A 48 -10.09 -10.63 -4.54
N GLU A 49 -9.31 -11.63 -4.14
CA GLU A 49 -8.31 -11.62 -3.08
C GLU A 49 -8.82 -11.43 -1.65
N ALA A 50 -9.92 -12.08 -1.34
CA ALA A 50 -10.30 -12.33 0.03
C ALA A 50 -9.59 -13.59 0.56
N ASP A 51 -8.29 -13.53 0.70
CA ASP A 51 -7.52 -14.63 1.29
C ASP A 51 -7.41 -14.55 2.81
N THR A 52 -8.12 -13.63 3.42
CA THR A 52 -8.14 -13.53 4.88
C THR A 52 -9.10 -14.57 5.43
N LYS A 53 -8.57 -15.53 6.16
CA LYS A 53 -9.37 -16.50 6.91
C LYS A 53 -9.61 -15.93 8.32
N ILE A 54 -10.87 -15.65 8.63
CA ILE A 54 -11.30 -15.27 9.96
C ILE A 54 -12.14 -16.41 10.50
N PHE A 55 -11.72 -17.04 11.60
CA PHE A 55 -12.38 -18.21 12.20
C PHE A 55 -12.67 -19.35 11.20
N GLY A 56 -11.76 -19.58 10.24
CA GLY A 56 -11.88 -20.62 9.22
C GLY A 56 -12.72 -20.26 7.99
N ALA A 57 -13.47 -19.17 8.01
CA ALA A 57 -14.21 -18.66 6.86
C ALA A 57 -13.33 -17.71 6.01
N LYS A 58 -13.39 -17.85 4.69
CA LYS A 58 -12.78 -16.86 3.77
C LYS A 58 -13.65 -15.60 3.76
N VAL A 59 -13.06 -14.49 4.18
CA VAL A 59 -13.76 -13.20 4.24
C VAL A 59 -13.16 -12.26 3.21
N PRO A 60 -13.97 -11.57 2.39
CA PRO A 60 -13.52 -10.64 1.36
C PRO A 60 -13.02 -9.30 1.93
N VAL A 61 -12.29 -9.37 3.03
CA VAL A 61 -11.81 -8.19 3.76
C VAL A 61 -10.31 -8.33 3.99
N LYS A 62 -9.57 -7.28 3.65
CA LYS A 62 -8.13 -7.21 3.91
C LYS A 62 -7.85 -6.32 5.11
N PRO A 63 -7.35 -6.87 6.22
CA PRO A 63 -6.90 -6.05 7.33
C PRO A 63 -5.54 -5.42 7.00
N ILE A 64 -5.41 -4.15 7.33
CA ILE A 64 -4.20 -3.33 7.21
C ILE A 64 -3.93 -2.78 8.60
N PHE A 65 -2.70 -2.95 9.08
CA PHE A 65 -2.28 -2.51 10.39
C PHE A 65 -1.28 -1.36 10.28
N ARG A 66 -1.35 -0.45 11.25
CA ARG A 66 -0.34 0.58 11.49
C ARG A 66 -0.13 0.76 12.97
N ALA A 67 1.11 1.05 13.35
CA ALA A 67 1.47 1.36 14.72
C ALA A 67 2.50 2.48 14.74
N GLY A 68 2.48 3.29 15.77
CA GLY A 68 3.45 4.35 16.01
C GLY A 68 3.78 4.43 17.49
N LEU A 69 5.01 4.80 17.77
CA LEU A 69 5.53 5.00 19.11
C LEU A 69 6.40 6.25 19.11
N ASN A 70 6.22 7.09 20.12
CA ASN A 70 7.10 8.21 20.40
C ASN A 70 7.43 8.18 21.89
N TYR A 71 8.69 8.04 22.21
CA TYR A 71 9.18 7.99 23.59
C TYR A 71 10.16 9.12 23.88
N GLN A 72 9.83 9.91 24.89
CA GLN A 72 10.69 10.97 25.40
C GLN A 72 11.70 10.36 26.39
N LEU A 73 12.95 10.17 25.96
CA LEU A 73 14.04 9.66 26.78
C LEU A 73 14.48 10.66 27.84
N ALA A 74 14.58 11.93 27.43
CA ALA A 74 14.96 13.07 28.29
C ALA A 74 14.25 14.31 27.77
N ASP A 75 14.41 15.46 28.43
CA ASP A 75 13.67 16.69 28.12
C ASP A 75 13.75 17.12 26.64
N TYR A 76 14.84 16.81 25.96
CA TYR A 76 15.04 17.18 24.55
C TYR A 76 15.43 15.98 23.68
N SER A 77 15.26 14.74 24.19
CA SER A 77 15.64 13.52 23.49
C SER A 77 14.43 12.63 23.24
N PHE A 78 14.21 12.25 22.00
CA PHE A 78 13.06 11.45 21.60
C PHE A 78 13.47 10.29 20.69
N ILE A 79 12.89 9.13 20.94
CA ILE A 79 12.89 8.01 20.01
C ILE A 79 11.49 7.88 19.41
N ARG A 80 11.41 7.72 18.11
CA ARG A 80 10.18 7.37 17.42
C ARG A 80 10.35 6.09 16.63
N ALA A 81 9.31 5.29 16.60
CA ALA A 81 9.20 4.13 15.75
C ALA A 81 7.83 4.11 15.09
N SER A 82 7.79 3.70 13.85
CA SER A 82 6.53 3.50 13.15
C SER A 82 6.57 2.24 12.29
N PHE A 83 5.40 1.65 12.14
CA PHE A 83 5.14 0.50 11.28
C PHE A 83 3.82 0.72 10.55
N GLY A 84 3.80 0.42 9.27
CA GLY A 84 2.59 0.51 8.47
C GLY A 84 2.56 -0.53 7.37
N GLN A 85 1.38 -1.06 7.12
CA GLN A 85 1.08 -1.87 5.95
C GLN A 85 0.34 -1.02 4.93
N GLY A 86 0.61 -1.25 3.66
CA GLY A 86 -0.10 -0.68 2.52
C GLY A 86 -0.66 -1.79 1.64
N TYR A 87 -1.77 -1.49 0.98
CA TYR A 87 -2.41 -2.39 0.05
C TYR A 87 -3.05 -1.59 -1.08
N ARG A 88 -2.82 -1.98 -2.33
CA ARG A 88 -3.41 -1.33 -3.49
C ARG A 88 -4.04 -2.36 -4.41
N TYR A 89 -5.33 -2.27 -4.60
CA TYR A 89 -6.02 -3.07 -5.59
C TYR A 89 -5.71 -2.59 -7.01
N PRO A 90 -5.60 -3.49 -7.98
CA PRO A 90 -5.46 -3.10 -9.37
C PRO A 90 -6.71 -2.35 -9.83
N SER A 91 -6.52 -1.29 -10.60
CA SER A 91 -7.60 -0.54 -11.22
C SER A 91 -8.26 -1.35 -12.34
N LEU A 92 -9.47 -0.96 -12.74
CA LEU A 92 -10.16 -1.54 -13.90
C LEU A 92 -9.30 -1.46 -15.17
N THR A 93 -8.60 -0.35 -15.36
CA THR A 93 -7.68 -0.17 -16.50
C THR A 93 -6.54 -1.18 -16.48
N GLU A 94 -5.94 -1.43 -15.33
CA GLU A 94 -4.83 -2.40 -15.21
C GLU A 94 -5.27 -3.84 -15.49
N LYS A 95 -6.52 -4.17 -15.24
CA LYS A 95 -7.07 -5.52 -15.51
C LYS A 95 -7.63 -5.68 -16.92
N TYR A 96 -8.35 -4.67 -17.42
CA TYR A 96 -9.21 -4.81 -18.60
C TYR A 96 -8.81 -3.93 -19.79
N ALA A 97 -7.74 -3.11 -19.67
CA ALA A 97 -7.31 -2.29 -20.78
C ALA A 97 -6.95 -3.14 -21.99
N ARG A 98 -7.59 -2.83 -23.12
CA ARG A 98 -7.23 -3.36 -24.43
C ARG A 98 -7.05 -2.21 -25.41
N LYS A 99 -5.89 -2.13 -26.02
CA LYS A 99 -5.56 -1.06 -26.99
C LYS A 99 -4.60 -1.58 -28.04
N ASP A 100 -4.81 -1.20 -29.29
CA ASP A 100 -3.85 -1.38 -30.37
C ASP A 100 -3.21 -0.03 -30.70
N ILE A 101 -1.89 0.04 -30.68
CA ILE A 101 -1.10 1.24 -30.93
C ILE A 101 -0.10 0.90 -32.05
N GLY A 102 -0.54 0.97 -33.31
CA GLY A 102 0.36 0.85 -34.46
C GLY A 102 1.03 -0.52 -34.59
N GLY A 103 0.31 -1.60 -34.31
CA GLY A 103 0.81 -2.98 -34.40
C GLY A 103 1.38 -3.52 -33.08
N VAL A 104 1.32 -2.73 -32.01
CA VAL A 104 1.64 -3.17 -30.65
C VAL A 104 0.34 -3.22 -29.83
N GLY A 105 -0.04 -4.41 -29.40
CA GLY A 105 -1.26 -4.64 -28.63
C GLY A 105 -1.06 -4.50 -27.13
N VAL A 106 -1.99 -3.79 -26.45
CA VAL A 106 -2.15 -3.86 -24.99
C VAL A 106 -3.24 -4.86 -24.72
N PHE A 107 -2.96 -5.87 -23.91
CA PHE A 107 -3.87 -6.96 -23.60
C PHE A 107 -4.31 -6.92 -22.15
N PRO A 108 -5.58 -7.25 -21.84
CA PRO A 108 -6.07 -7.37 -20.48
C PRO A 108 -5.42 -8.57 -19.78
N ASN A 109 -5.10 -8.40 -18.50
CA ASN A 109 -4.62 -9.47 -17.65
C ASN A 109 -5.46 -9.56 -16.38
N ASN A 110 -6.32 -10.56 -16.32
CA ASN A 110 -7.21 -10.79 -15.19
C ASN A 110 -6.49 -11.39 -13.95
N GLU A 111 -5.25 -11.86 -14.11
CA GLU A 111 -4.48 -12.48 -13.04
C GLU A 111 -3.71 -11.47 -12.19
N VAL A 112 -3.76 -10.18 -12.55
CA VAL A 112 -3.10 -9.13 -11.76
C VAL A 112 -3.66 -9.11 -10.34
N LYS A 113 -2.75 -9.32 -9.38
CA LYS A 113 -3.02 -9.30 -7.93
C LYS A 113 -2.80 -7.91 -7.36
N ALA A 114 -3.34 -7.68 -6.16
CA ALA A 114 -3.11 -6.44 -5.46
C ALA A 114 -1.66 -6.33 -4.94
N GLU A 115 -1.10 -5.14 -5.04
CA GLU A 115 0.20 -4.81 -4.46
C GLU A 115 0.10 -4.76 -2.94
N LYS A 116 1.17 -5.15 -2.29
CA LYS A 116 1.33 -5.09 -0.82
C LYS A 116 2.59 -4.30 -0.50
N GLY A 117 2.51 -3.47 0.51
CA GLY A 117 3.64 -2.72 1.01
C GLY A 117 3.76 -2.83 2.52
N VAL A 118 4.98 -2.86 3.00
CA VAL A 118 5.32 -2.73 4.42
C VAL A 118 6.34 -1.61 4.55
N ASN A 119 6.11 -0.74 5.52
CA ASN A 119 7.03 0.32 5.87
C ASN A 119 7.32 0.27 7.37
N ALA A 120 8.59 0.41 7.75
CA ALA A 120 9.03 0.57 9.12
C ALA A 120 10.04 1.71 9.21
N GLU A 121 9.95 2.51 10.25
CA GLU A 121 10.86 3.62 10.52
C GLU A 121 11.28 3.58 11.98
N LEU A 122 12.58 3.89 12.22
CA LEU A 122 13.11 4.18 13.54
C LEU A 122 13.88 5.49 13.47
N GLY A 123 13.53 6.45 14.33
CA GLY A 123 14.13 7.78 14.38
C GLY A 123 14.56 8.18 15.78
N PHE A 124 15.59 9.00 15.83
CA PHE A 124 16.08 9.63 17.04
C PHE A 124 16.23 11.12 16.83
N LYS A 125 15.64 11.92 17.72
CA LYS A 125 15.73 13.37 17.73
C LYS A 125 16.34 13.85 19.03
N GLN A 126 17.38 14.71 18.92
CA GLN A 126 18.06 15.33 20.06
C GLN A 126 18.10 16.82 19.90
N GLY A 127 17.55 17.55 20.86
CA GLY A 127 17.73 18.97 21.00
C GLY A 127 19.02 19.31 21.74
N TYR A 128 19.59 20.46 21.44
CA TYR A 128 20.77 20.99 22.13
C TYR A 128 20.66 22.50 22.37
N LYS A 129 21.37 22.95 23.41
CA LYS A 129 21.49 24.38 23.73
C LYS A 129 22.92 24.66 24.20
N PHE A 130 23.60 25.58 23.49
CA PHE A 130 24.94 26.09 23.83
C PHE A 130 24.87 27.62 23.91
N GLY A 131 24.81 28.15 25.13
CA GLY A 131 24.60 29.59 25.32
C GLY A 131 23.28 30.06 24.70
N ASN A 132 23.38 30.97 23.73
CA ASN A 132 22.22 31.46 22.99
C ASN A 132 21.89 30.65 21.75
N LEU A 133 22.73 29.70 21.36
CA LEU A 133 22.49 28.79 20.24
C LEU A 133 21.64 27.62 20.68
N MET A 134 20.47 27.45 20.07
CA MET A 134 19.59 26.30 20.25
C MET A 134 19.32 25.65 18.91
N GLY A 135 19.24 24.33 18.88
CA GLY A 135 18.93 23.57 17.70
C GLY A 135 18.55 22.14 18.03
N PHE A 136 18.34 21.36 17.00
CA PHE A 136 18.14 19.93 17.11
C PHE A 136 18.77 19.22 15.91
N PHE A 137 19.12 17.96 16.09
CA PHE A 137 19.33 17.02 14.99
C PHE A 137 18.30 15.90 15.06
N ASP A 138 17.94 15.39 13.92
CA ASP A 138 16.97 14.31 13.74
C ASP A 138 17.52 13.32 12.71
N VAL A 139 17.66 12.07 13.11
CA VAL A 139 18.17 10.99 12.26
C VAL A 139 17.14 9.87 12.25
N ALA A 140 16.81 9.38 11.07
CA ALA A 140 15.90 8.25 10.91
C ALA A 140 16.43 7.24 9.89
N GLY A 141 16.26 5.98 10.20
CA GLY A 141 16.37 4.86 9.28
C GLY A 141 14.98 4.34 8.94
N PHE A 142 14.78 3.98 7.67
CA PHE A 142 13.52 3.40 7.23
C PHE A 142 13.76 2.18 6.36
N TYR A 143 12.80 1.27 6.41
CA TYR A 143 12.74 0.07 5.59
C TYR A 143 11.38 0.03 4.89
N THR A 144 11.40 -0.16 3.59
CA THR A 144 10.19 -0.30 2.79
C THR A 144 10.33 -1.52 1.89
N GLN A 145 9.32 -2.37 1.91
CA GLN A 145 9.23 -3.54 1.03
C GLN A 145 7.90 -3.54 0.30
N TYR A 146 7.95 -3.76 -1.01
CA TYR A 146 6.77 -3.99 -1.84
C TYR A 146 6.77 -5.42 -2.34
N THR A 147 5.59 -6.02 -2.45
CA THR A 147 5.36 -7.35 -2.99
C THR A 147 4.23 -7.29 -4.01
N ASP A 148 4.33 -8.08 -5.07
CA ASP A 148 3.34 -8.12 -6.14
C ASP A 148 3.12 -6.75 -6.83
N MET A 149 4.16 -5.93 -6.99
CA MET A 149 4.05 -4.64 -7.68
C MET A 149 3.46 -4.81 -9.07
N ILE A 150 2.52 -3.95 -9.44
CA ILE A 150 1.89 -3.98 -10.76
C ILE A 150 2.74 -3.16 -11.73
N GLU A 151 3.26 -3.81 -12.75
CA GLU A 151 4.12 -3.22 -13.77
C GLU A 151 3.50 -3.38 -15.16
N PHE A 152 3.77 -2.41 -16.02
CA PHE A 152 3.41 -2.49 -17.42
C PHE A 152 4.57 -3.17 -18.18
N ARG A 153 4.34 -4.44 -18.57
CA ARG A 153 5.39 -5.31 -19.14
C ARG A 153 5.22 -5.47 -20.63
N PHE A 154 6.33 -5.32 -21.35
CA PHE A 154 6.43 -5.62 -22.78
C PHE A 154 6.72 -7.11 -23.00
N GLY A 155 6.14 -7.68 -24.05
CA GLY A 155 6.37 -9.08 -24.43
C GLY A 155 5.77 -10.11 -23.48
N PHE A 156 4.74 -9.74 -22.69
CA PHE A 156 4.17 -10.63 -21.68
C PHE A 156 3.44 -11.83 -22.28
N PHE A 157 2.64 -11.62 -23.33
CA PHE A 157 1.90 -12.69 -24.01
C PHE A 157 2.56 -13.08 -25.36
N ASP A 158 3.10 -12.09 -26.09
CA ASP A 158 3.82 -12.28 -27.34
C ASP A 158 4.84 -11.12 -27.54
N PRO A 159 5.79 -11.23 -28.49
CA PRO A 159 6.88 -10.25 -28.66
C PRO A 159 6.42 -8.80 -28.91
N ASN A 160 5.20 -8.60 -29.40
CA ASN A 160 4.66 -7.26 -29.72
C ASN A 160 3.49 -6.87 -28.79
N SER A 161 3.47 -7.39 -27.57
CA SER A 161 2.39 -7.15 -26.62
C SER A 161 2.84 -6.42 -25.36
N TYR A 162 1.92 -5.68 -24.77
CA TYR A 162 2.05 -5.14 -23.43
C TYR A 162 0.90 -5.64 -22.57
N ALA A 163 1.18 -5.86 -21.28
CA ALA A 163 0.16 -6.13 -20.29
C ALA A 163 0.61 -5.61 -18.91
N TYR A 164 -0.34 -5.31 -18.05
CA TYR A 164 -0.04 -5.12 -16.64
C TYR A 164 0.15 -6.49 -15.98
N ALA A 165 1.21 -6.66 -15.24
CA ALA A 165 1.52 -7.89 -14.53
C ALA A 165 2.18 -7.59 -13.19
N ASN A 166 2.06 -8.50 -12.24
CA ASN A 166 2.82 -8.40 -11.00
C ASN A 166 4.29 -8.72 -11.25
N SER A 167 5.18 -7.97 -10.58
CA SER A 167 6.60 -8.28 -10.58
C SER A 167 6.83 -9.64 -9.94
N THR A 168 7.58 -10.48 -10.62
CA THR A 168 8.12 -11.72 -10.04
C THR A 168 9.42 -11.35 -9.33
N GLN A 169 9.42 -11.30 -8.01
CA GLN A 169 10.62 -11.29 -7.18
C GLN A 169 11.01 -12.71 -6.81
#